data_672c53b59633a58a950448594a388054
#
_entry.id   672c53b59633a58a950448594a388054
#
_cell.length_a   1.000
_cell.length_b   1.000
_cell.length_c   1.000
_cell.angle_alpha   90.00
_cell.angle_beta   90.00
_cell.angle_gamma   90.00
#
_symmetry.space_group_name_H-M   'P 1'
#
loop_
_entity.id
_entity.type
_entity.pdbx_description
1 polymer ?
#
loop_
_entity_poly.entity_id
_entity_poly.type
_entity_poly.pdbx_seq_one_letter_code
_entity_poly.pdbx_strand_id
1 'polypeptide(L)'
;HDILWMGAASGHRACICNVVRICARYNNLDVLENGYGINLIPLARFALECYKDDECELFHASGEVDESNIREEELNKKMHKAIAIMQFKVEGQLIKRRPDFLMDQRLLLDKIDYEKGTITLDGKEYELKDKNFPTIDPNDPYKLTKEEEYVMEHLVTVFKYCAYLQEHIRFLFAKGHLYKVFNGMLLYHGCVPLNEDGTFREVEIEGRKYAGKELYDVLEHLARQGYYEEKDMKSRKYGQDIMWFIWSNENSPVYGKAKMATFERYFLDDADLKKEKKDYYYQWYENEAVINQILEEFGLDTSTGKIVNGHMPVAVKKGESPIKCGGKLFVIDGGFSKAYQKTTGIAGYTLVSNSYGLKLVAHEPFVSRTTVIREETDIHSDTIVINKVTKRKCVMDTDNGKALQEKVADLKQLLWAYQKGLITERI
;
A
#
# COMPACT_ATOMS: atom_id res chain seq x y z
N HIS A 1 -0.73 1.54 1.83
CA HIS A 1 0.70 1.85 1.71
C HIS A 1 1.51 1.44 2.93
N ASP A 2 0.87 0.99 4.00
CA ASP A 2 1.53 0.66 5.27
C ASP A 2 2.55 -0.47 5.12
N ILE A 3 2.26 -1.46 4.26
CA ILE A 3 3.18 -2.58 3.99
C ILE A 3 4.54 -2.10 3.44
N LEU A 4 4.57 -0.99 2.67
CA LEU A 4 5.79 -0.38 2.18
C LEU A 4 6.65 0.16 3.33
N TRP A 5 6.02 0.88 4.28
CA TRP A 5 6.69 1.38 5.49
C TRP A 5 7.15 0.25 6.40
N MET A 6 6.34 -0.82 6.52
CA MET A 6 6.71 -2.02 7.27
C MET A 6 7.95 -2.68 6.68
N GLY A 7 8.02 -2.80 5.35
CA GLY A 7 9.21 -3.28 4.64
C GLY A 7 10.43 -2.36 4.84
N ALA A 8 10.25 -1.05 4.73
CA ALA A 8 11.33 -0.08 4.93
C ALA A 8 11.90 -0.15 6.36
N ALA A 9 11.04 -0.18 7.38
CA ALA A 9 11.45 -0.30 8.78
C ALA A 9 12.11 -1.65 9.11
N SER A 10 11.83 -2.70 8.34
CA SER A 10 12.54 -3.99 8.43
C SER A 10 13.95 -3.95 7.82
N GLY A 11 14.31 -2.86 7.14
CA GLY A 11 15.57 -2.66 6.45
C GLY A 11 15.60 -3.15 5.01
N HIS A 12 14.43 -3.35 4.39
CA HIS A 12 14.35 -3.80 3.00
C HIS A 12 14.68 -2.65 2.03
N ARG A 13 15.78 -2.79 1.29
CA ARG A 13 16.37 -1.73 0.43
C ARG A 13 15.38 -1.16 -0.59
N ALA A 14 14.67 -2.00 -1.33
CA ALA A 14 13.71 -1.52 -2.33
C ALA A 14 12.52 -0.78 -1.69
N CYS A 15 12.03 -1.23 -0.53
CA CYS A 15 10.99 -0.51 0.20
C CYS A 15 11.46 0.86 0.69
N ILE A 16 12.68 0.94 1.21
CA ILE A 16 13.29 2.22 1.65
C ILE A 16 13.39 3.20 0.47
N CYS A 17 13.94 2.75 -0.66
CA CYS A 17 14.04 3.61 -1.85
C CYS A 17 12.67 4.09 -2.32
N ASN A 18 11.65 3.21 -2.32
CA ASN A 18 10.28 3.59 -2.68
C ASN A 18 9.70 4.63 -1.71
N VAL A 19 9.88 4.47 -0.40
CA VAL A 19 9.42 5.45 0.61
C VAL A 19 10.06 6.81 0.36
N VAL A 20 11.39 6.85 0.28
CA VAL A 20 12.13 8.13 0.10
C VAL A 20 11.76 8.78 -1.24
N ARG A 21 11.69 8.00 -2.34
CA ARG A 21 11.27 8.52 -3.64
C ARG A 21 9.84 9.08 -3.63
N ILE A 22 8.91 8.40 -2.96
CA ILE A 22 7.53 8.89 -2.85
C ILE A 22 7.49 10.19 -2.04
N CYS A 23 8.24 10.28 -0.95
CA CYS A 23 8.33 11.50 -0.17
C CYS A 23 8.94 12.66 -1.00
N ALA A 24 10.02 12.42 -1.76
CA ALA A 24 10.59 13.42 -2.65
C ALA A 24 9.59 13.87 -3.73
N ARG A 25 8.89 12.92 -4.37
CA ARG A 25 7.89 13.20 -5.42
C ARG A 25 6.76 14.09 -4.95
N TYR A 26 6.30 13.95 -3.70
CA TYR A 26 5.16 14.69 -3.15
C TYR A 26 5.58 15.84 -2.24
N ASN A 27 6.85 16.22 -2.26
CA ASN A 27 7.42 17.28 -1.42
C ASN A 27 7.16 17.05 0.09
N ASN A 28 7.39 15.82 0.54
CA ASN A 28 7.12 15.38 1.91
C ASN A 28 8.37 14.79 2.60
N LEU A 29 9.58 15.19 2.19
CA LEU A 29 10.82 14.71 2.82
C LEU A 29 10.91 15.11 4.29
N ASP A 30 10.28 16.23 4.67
CA ASP A 30 10.15 16.69 6.04
C ASP A 30 9.48 15.68 6.97
N VAL A 31 8.60 14.83 6.45
CA VAL A 31 8.02 13.71 7.22
C VAL A 31 9.10 12.73 7.66
N LEU A 32 10.11 12.49 6.81
CA LEU A 32 11.24 11.63 7.17
C LEU A 32 12.20 12.34 8.12
N GLU A 33 12.59 13.57 7.81
CA GLU A 33 13.60 14.32 8.56
C GLU A 33 13.05 14.87 9.88
N ASN A 34 11.99 15.66 9.83
CA ASN A 34 11.40 16.31 11.01
C ASN A 34 10.42 15.39 11.76
N GLY A 35 9.67 14.53 11.03
CA GLY A 35 8.72 13.62 11.62
C GLY A 35 9.36 12.43 12.32
N TYR A 36 10.32 11.78 11.67
CA TYR A 36 11.00 10.58 12.19
C TYR A 36 12.46 10.77 12.60
N GLY A 37 13.06 11.92 12.28
CA GLY A 37 14.48 12.17 12.53
C GLY A 37 15.42 11.33 11.62
N ILE A 38 14.94 10.90 10.45
CA ILE A 38 15.72 10.14 9.48
C ILE A 38 16.66 11.10 8.75
N ASN A 39 17.96 10.92 8.94
CA ASN A 39 18.97 11.77 8.33
C ASN A 39 19.15 11.45 6.84
N LEU A 40 18.80 12.40 5.97
CA LEU A 40 18.95 12.30 4.51
C LEU A 40 20.20 13.03 3.97
N ILE A 41 21.04 13.63 4.80
CA ILE A 41 22.25 14.36 4.39
C ILE A 41 23.17 13.53 3.48
N PRO A 42 23.44 12.23 3.72
CA PRO A 42 24.25 11.44 2.81
C PRO A 42 23.64 11.30 1.41
N LEU A 43 22.33 11.16 1.29
CA LEU A 43 21.63 11.17 0.00
C LEU A 43 21.70 12.55 -0.68
N ALA A 44 21.47 13.62 0.07
CA ALA A 44 21.54 14.98 -0.44
C ALA A 44 22.95 15.30 -0.99
N ARG A 45 23.99 14.95 -0.24
CA ARG A 45 25.38 15.13 -0.68
C ARG A 45 25.69 14.32 -1.93
N PHE A 46 25.35 13.03 -1.94
CA PHE A 46 25.53 12.17 -3.11
C PHE A 46 24.82 12.74 -4.35
N ALA A 47 23.58 13.18 -4.20
CA ALA A 47 22.79 13.74 -5.29
C ALA A 47 23.43 15.03 -5.86
N LEU A 48 23.93 15.93 -5.01
CA LEU A 48 24.61 17.15 -5.42
C LEU A 48 25.93 16.87 -6.15
N GLU A 49 26.68 15.86 -5.73
CA GLU A 49 27.95 15.48 -6.35
C GLU A 49 27.71 14.78 -7.71
N CYS A 50 26.82 13.77 -7.77
CA CYS A 50 26.59 12.95 -8.96
C CYS A 50 25.78 13.66 -10.06
N TYR A 51 24.82 14.51 -9.67
CA TYR A 51 23.92 15.21 -10.59
C TYR A 51 24.19 16.72 -10.63
N LYS A 52 25.46 17.11 -10.41
CA LYS A 52 25.87 18.53 -10.32
C LYS A 52 25.43 19.35 -11.53
N ASP A 53 25.66 18.81 -12.72
CA ASP A 53 25.43 19.48 -14.01
C ASP A 53 24.11 19.00 -14.67
N ASP A 54 23.23 18.35 -13.92
CA ASP A 54 21.93 17.83 -14.36
C ASP A 54 20.79 18.64 -13.73
N GLU A 55 19.93 19.19 -14.55
CA GLU A 55 18.76 19.96 -14.10
C GLU A 55 17.66 19.08 -13.48
N CYS A 56 17.69 17.77 -13.72
CA CYS A 56 16.74 16.78 -13.20
C CYS A 56 15.25 17.16 -13.43
N GLU A 57 14.93 17.74 -14.57
CA GLU A 57 13.63 18.32 -14.88
C GLU A 57 12.45 17.35 -14.81
N LEU A 58 12.67 16.04 -15.02
CA LEU A 58 11.63 15.03 -14.92
C LEU A 58 11.28 14.67 -13.46
N PHE A 59 12.04 15.15 -12.51
CA PHE A 59 11.97 14.75 -11.10
C PHE A 59 11.49 15.87 -10.15
N HIS A 60 10.82 16.88 -10.70
CA HIS A 60 10.19 17.92 -9.88
C HIS A 60 9.08 17.33 -8.98
N ALA A 61 8.87 17.95 -7.85
CA ALA A 61 7.82 17.55 -6.92
C ALA A 61 6.42 17.83 -7.49
N SER A 62 5.45 16.95 -7.16
CA SER A 62 4.04 17.17 -7.49
C SER A 62 3.40 17.97 -6.37
N GLY A 63 2.92 19.17 -6.62
CA GLY A 63 2.24 20.00 -5.62
C GLY A 63 2.48 21.50 -5.85
N GLU A 64 2.02 22.30 -4.91
CA GLU A 64 2.38 23.73 -4.87
C GLU A 64 3.84 23.82 -4.41
N VAL A 65 4.69 24.32 -5.28
CA VAL A 65 6.09 24.63 -4.97
C VAL A 65 6.10 26.05 -4.43
N ASP A 66 6.76 26.26 -3.31
CA ASP A 66 7.00 27.61 -2.80
C ASP A 66 8.12 28.24 -3.64
N GLU A 67 7.74 29.13 -4.55
CA GLU A 67 8.68 29.84 -5.42
C GLU A 67 9.76 30.64 -4.65
N SER A 68 9.58 30.82 -3.35
CA SER A 68 10.56 31.48 -2.49
C SER A 68 11.79 30.61 -2.18
N ASN A 69 11.75 29.28 -2.44
CA ASN A 69 12.79 28.32 -2.03
C ASN A 69 13.36 27.48 -3.19
N ILE A 70 13.81 28.16 -4.24
CA ILE A 70 14.36 27.54 -5.47
C ILE A 70 15.50 26.54 -5.17
N ARG A 71 16.36 26.83 -4.17
CA ARG A 71 17.49 25.95 -3.84
C ARG A 71 17.05 24.63 -3.23
N GLU A 72 16.00 24.63 -2.46
CA GLU A 72 15.42 23.42 -1.86
C GLU A 72 14.76 22.57 -2.95
N GLU A 73 14.08 23.19 -3.90
CA GLU A 73 13.50 22.51 -5.05
C GLU A 73 14.55 21.83 -5.91
N GLU A 74 15.64 22.54 -6.25
CA GLU A 74 16.76 21.98 -7.02
C GLU A 74 17.40 20.78 -6.30
N LEU A 75 17.60 20.89 -4.98
CA LEU A 75 18.11 19.77 -4.19
C LEU A 75 17.12 18.60 -4.19
N ASN A 76 15.83 18.86 -4.01
CA ASN A 76 14.80 17.82 -4.03
C ASN A 76 14.74 17.09 -5.38
N LYS A 77 14.82 17.79 -6.53
CA LYS A 77 14.90 17.18 -7.87
C LYS A 77 16.09 16.21 -7.98
N LYS A 78 17.27 16.62 -7.52
CA LYS A 78 18.49 15.81 -7.57
C LYS A 78 18.39 14.59 -6.64
N MET A 79 17.91 14.77 -5.42
CA MET A 79 17.66 13.67 -4.47
C MET A 79 16.61 12.71 -5.03
N HIS A 80 15.56 13.21 -5.66
CA HIS A 80 14.49 12.41 -6.26
C HIS A 80 15.03 11.54 -7.42
N LYS A 81 15.85 12.13 -8.33
CA LYS A 81 16.51 11.35 -9.39
C LYS A 81 17.46 10.30 -8.82
N ALA A 82 18.32 10.70 -7.90
CA ALA A 82 19.27 9.80 -7.25
C ALA A 82 18.59 8.57 -6.63
N ILE A 83 17.60 8.80 -5.78
CA ILE A 83 16.89 7.68 -5.12
C ILE A 83 16.04 6.86 -6.09
N ALA A 84 15.50 7.45 -7.17
CA ALA A 84 14.78 6.72 -8.20
C ALA A 84 15.70 5.75 -8.97
N ILE A 85 16.90 6.18 -9.35
CA ILE A 85 17.89 5.31 -10.00
C ILE A 85 18.33 4.19 -9.05
N MET A 86 18.65 4.52 -7.79
CA MET A 86 18.96 3.50 -6.77
C MET A 86 17.80 2.52 -6.58
N GLN A 87 16.55 2.98 -6.59
CA GLN A 87 15.38 2.12 -6.53
C GLN A 87 15.34 1.11 -7.66
N PHE A 88 15.51 1.55 -8.92
CA PHE A 88 15.50 0.63 -10.06
C PHE A 88 16.62 -0.40 -10.00
N LYS A 89 17.80 -0.02 -9.49
CA LYS A 89 18.90 -0.96 -9.28
C LYS A 89 18.57 -2.02 -8.24
N VAL A 90 18.11 -1.62 -7.03
CA VAL A 90 17.84 -2.57 -5.95
C VAL A 90 16.59 -3.41 -6.22
N GLU A 91 15.59 -2.89 -6.94
CA GLU A 91 14.45 -3.67 -7.43
C GLU A 91 14.89 -4.72 -8.44
N GLY A 92 15.75 -4.38 -9.40
CA GLY A 92 16.31 -5.34 -10.34
C GLY A 92 17.14 -6.44 -9.66
N GLN A 93 17.96 -6.09 -8.65
CA GLN A 93 18.67 -7.07 -7.82
C GLN A 93 17.68 -8.01 -7.09
N LEU A 94 16.55 -7.48 -6.62
CA LEU A 94 15.51 -8.27 -5.98
C LEU A 94 14.86 -9.23 -6.99
N ILE A 95 14.43 -8.73 -8.14
CA ILE A 95 13.80 -9.54 -9.18
C ILE A 95 14.74 -10.67 -9.62
N LYS A 96 16.01 -10.38 -9.88
CA LYS A 96 17.02 -11.40 -10.26
C LYS A 96 17.21 -12.49 -9.20
N ARG A 97 17.10 -12.17 -7.89
CA ARG A 97 17.20 -13.19 -6.81
C ARG A 97 15.86 -13.86 -6.48
N ARG A 98 14.73 -13.37 -7.02
CA ARG A 98 13.37 -13.89 -6.82
C ARG A 98 12.68 -14.16 -8.16
N PRO A 99 13.15 -15.13 -8.95
CA PRO A 99 12.50 -15.50 -10.20
C PRO A 99 11.08 -16.06 -9.97
N ASP A 100 10.81 -16.58 -8.77
CA ASP A 100 9.51 -17.04 -8.29
C ASP A 100 8.45 -15.91 -8.21
N PHE A 101 8.86 -14.64 -8.17
CA PHE A 101 7.94 -13.49 -8.22
C PHE A 101 7.41 -13.18 -9.63
N LEU A 102 7.97 -13.81 -10.67
CA LEU A 102 7.56 -13.67 -12.08
C LEU A 102 7.54 -12.21 -12.57
N MET A 103 8.57 -11.43 -12.23
CA MET A 103 8.66 -10.00 -12.54
C MET A 103 9.79 -9.63 -13.53
N ASP A 104 10.34 -10.58 -14.28
CA ASP A 104 11.48 -10.33 -15.21
C ASP A 104 11.16 -9.27 -16.26
N GLN A 105 9.89 -9.09 -16.64
CA GLN A 105 9.45 -8.01 -17.53
C GLN A 105 9.74 -6.62 -16.96
N ARG A 106 9.95 -6.50 -15.64
CA ARG A 106 10.32 -5.25 -14.94
C ARG A 106 11.83 -5.03 -14.82
N LEU A 107 12.65 -5.92 -15.35
CA LEU A 107 14.08 -5.69 -15.55
C LEU A 107 14.24 -4.72 -16.74
N LEU A 108 14.17 -3.40 -16.47
CA LEU A 108 14.12 -2.37 -17.51
C LEU A 108 15.50 -1.79 -17.82
N LEU A 109 16.43 -1.75 -16.87
CA LEU A 109 17.76 -1.18 -17.08
C LEU A 109 18.60 -2.02 -18.05
N ASP A 110 18.40 -3.34 -18.12
CA ASP A 110 19.03 -4.23 -19.11
C ASP A 110 18.56 -3.98 -20.56
N LYS A 111 17.42 -3.29 -20.73
CA LYS A 111 16.79 -3.06 -22.03
C LYS A 111 17.13 -1.71 -22.66
N ILE A 112 17.94 -0.92 -21.94
CA ILE A 112 18.37 0.42 -22.38
C ILE A 112 19.62 0.30 -23.25
N ASP A 113 19.58 0.94 -24.43
CA ASP A 113 20.75 1.28 -25.20
C ASP A 113 21.26 2.66 -24.74
N TYR A 114 22.26 2.64 -23.87
CA TYR A 114 22.79 3.84 -23.24
C TYR A 114 23.53 4.76 -24.22
N GLU A 115 24.01 4.25 -25.36
CA GLU A 115 24.68 5.06 -26.37
C GLU A 115 23.65 5.82 -27.22
N LYS A 116 22.57 5.16 -27.62
CA LYS A 116 21.48 5.80 -28.37
C LYS A 116 20.53 6.59 -27.48
N GLY A 117 20.41 6.23 -26.19
CA GLY A 117 19.43 6.78 -25.26
C GLY A 117 18.02 6.29 -25.60
N THR A 118 17.89 5.00 -25.91
CA THR A 118 16.60 4.36 -26.23
C THR A 118 16.39 3.13 -25.34
N ILE A 119 15.15 2.66 -25.24
CA ILE A 119 14.79 1.41 -24.56
C ILE A 119 13.92 0.56 -25.47
N THR A 120 14.16 -0.75 -25.51
CA THR A 120 13.33 -1.70 -26.26
C THR A 120 12.33 -2.42 -25.34
N LEU A 121 11.04 -2.19 -25.57
CA LEU A 121 9.95 -2.84 -24.82
C LEU A 121 9.01 -3.53 -25.83
N ASP A 122 8.72 -4.81 -25.59
CA ASP A 122 7.84 -5.64 -26.42
C ASP A 122 8.20 -5.56 -27.93
N GLY A 123 9.51 -5.51 -28.22
CA GLY A 123 10.04 -5.46 -29.58
C GLY A 123 9.97 -4.07 -30.26
N LYS A 124 9.48 -3.06 -29.58
CA LYS A 124 9.43 -1.67 -30.06
C LYS A 124 10.45 -0.80 -29.31
N GLU A 125 11.17 0.04 -30.08
CA GLU A 125 12.14 0.99 -29.54
C GLU A 125 11.46 2.32 -29.18
N TYR A 126 11.82 2.86 -28.02
CA TYR A 126 11.31 4.14 -27.49
C TYR A 126 12.47 5.03 -27.09
N GLU A 127 12.39 6.30 -27.41
CA GLU A 127 13.36 7.30 -26.98
C GLU A 127 13.18 7.66 -25.50
N LEU A 128 14.28 7.75 -24.75
CA LEU A 128 14.30 8.20 -23.38
C LEU A 128 14.29 9.73 -23.32
N LYS A 129 13.44 10.30 -22.48
CA LYS A 129 13.34 11.74 -22.26
C LYS A 129 14.55 12.31 -21.50
N ASP A 130 15.17 11.47 -20.68
CA ASP A 130 16.40 11.77 -19.95
C ASP A 130 17.38 10.62 -20.21
N LYS A 131 18.55 10.95 -20.71
CA LYS A 131 19.60 10.01 -21.12
C LYS A 131 20.82 10.06 -20.20
N ASN A 132 20.76 10.87 -19.15
CA ASN A 132 21.85 11.06 -18.21
C ASN A 132 21.76 10.08 -17.04
N PHE A 133 22.55 9.01 -17.09
CA PHE A 133 22.64 7.97 -16.07
C PHE A 133 24.06 7.83 -15.53
N PRO A 134 24.60 8.82 -14.79
CA PRO A 134 26.02 8.87 -14.44
C PRO A 134 26.48 7.74 -13.53
N THR A 135 25.57 7.06 -12.86
CA THR A 135 25.89 5.97 -11.92
C THR A 135 25.60 4.58 -12.45
N ILE A 136 25.07 4.44 -13.67
CA ILE A 136 24.77 3.15 -14.28
C ILE A 136 25.95 2.66 -15.12
N ASP A 137 26.46 1.46 -14.80
CA ASP A 137 27.36 0.72 -15.67
C ASP A 137 26.53 -0.10 -16.67
N PRO A 138 26.61 0.15 -17.99
CA PRO A 138 25.86 -0.61 -18.98
C PRO A 138 26.12 -2.13 -18.97
N ASN A 139 27.26 -2.57 -18.48
CA ASN A 139 27.61 -3.99 -18.38
C ASN A 139 27.02 -4.69 -17.14
N ASP A 140 26.69 -3.90 -16.10
CA ASP A 140 26.04 -4.39 -14.88
C ASP A 140 25.10 -3.30 -14.32
N PRO A 141 23.97 -3.04 -15.00
CA PRO A 141 23.15 -1.85 -14.76
C PRO A 141 22.44 -1.84 -13.39
N TYR A 142 22.36 -2.97 -12.73
CA TYR A 142 21.77 -3.09 -11.39
C TYR A 142 22.78 -2.98 -10.25
N LYS A 143 24.07 -2.90 -10.54
CA LYS A 143 25.11 -2.75 -9.52
C LYS A 143 25.07 -1.34 -8.94
N LEU A 144 25.04 -1.22 -7.61
CA LEU A 144 25.25 0.06 -6.94
C LEU A 144 26.71 0.48 -7.04
N THR A 145 26.98 1.76 -7.21
CA THR A 145 28.32 2.32 -7.03
C THR A 145 28.72 2.25 -5.56
N LYS A 146 29.97 2.52 -5.24
CA LYS A 146 30.44 2.57 -3.84
C LYS A 146 29.70 3.66 -3.04
N GLU A 147 29.46 4.77 -3.67
CA GLU A 147 28.76 5.91 -3.09
C GLU A 147 27.27 5.59 -2.87
N GLU A 148 26.62 4.98 -3.84
CA GLU A 148 25.25 4.51 -3.70
C GLU A 148 25.11 3.44 -2.60
N GLU A 149 26.07 2.50 -2.51
CA GLU A 149 26.07 1.50 -1.44
C GLU A 149 26.21 2.14 -0.06
N TYR A 150 27.09 3.14 0.08
CA TYR A 150 27.23 3.91 1.32
C TYR A 150 25.92 4.60 1.72
N VAL A 151 25.26 5.27 0.77
CA VAL A 151 23.95 5.90 1.00
C VAL A 151 22.91 4.85 1.41
N MET A 152 22.89 3.70 0.71
CA MET A 152 21.94 2.63 0.98
C MET A 152 22.13 2.00 2.37
N GLU A 153 23.37 1.74 2.77
CA GLU A 153 23.69 1.22 4.10
C GLU A 153 23.30 2.21 5.21
N HIS A 154 23.54 3.51 4.97
CA HIS A 154 23.10 4.55 5.88
C HIS A 154 21.57 4.56 6.01
N LEU A 155 20.83 4.58 4.89
CA LEU A 155 19.37 4.56 4.89
C LEU A 155 18.82 3.31 5.60
N VAL A 156 19.36 2.12 5.33
CA VAL A 156 18.99 0.89 6.03
C VAL A 156 19.18 1.04 7.54
N THR A 157 20.30 1.62 7.96
CA THR A 157 20.60 1.81 9.38
C THR A 157 19.61 2.76 10.04
N VAL A 158 19.38 3.93 9.46
CA VAL A 158 18.49 4.93 10.08
C VAL A 158 17.03 4.47 10.11
N PHE A 159 16.53 3.78 9.08
CA PHE A 159 15.17 3.22 9.08
C PHE A 159 14.99 2.11 10.12
N LYS A 160 15.97 1.20 10.23
CA LYS A 160 15.92 0.08 11.20
C LYS A 160 16.00 0.53 12.66
N TYR A 161 16.76 1.57 12.93
CA TYR A 161 17.03 2.00 14.30
C TYR A 161 16.29 3.29 14.73
N CYS A 162 15.43 3.84 13.86
CA CYS A 162 14.53 4.93 14.24
C CYS A 162 13.48 4.43 15.23
N ALA A 163 13.65 4.72 16.50
CA ALA A 163 12.79 4.22 17.58
C ALA A 163 11.32 4.58 17.38
N TYR A 164 11.04 5.82 16.95
CA TYR A 164 9.68 6.32 16.70
C TYR A 164 9.01 5.60 15.53
N LEU A 165 9.72 5.39 14.43
CA LEU A 165 9.21 4.59 13.31
C LEU A 165 8.94 3.15 13.75
N GLN A 166 9.87 2.53 14.49
CA GLN A 166 9.69 1.16 14.98
C GLN A 166 8.49 1.01 15.93
N GLU A 167 8.18 2.03 16.72
CA GLU A 167 6.97 2.04 17.58
C GLU A 167 5.70 1.97 16.70
N HIS A 168 5.60 2.82 15.69
CA HIS A 168 4.48 2.81 14.74
C HIS A 168 4.37 1.47 14.00
N ILE A 169 5.49 0.92 13.53
CA ILE A 169 5.49 -0.34 12.80
C ILE A 169 5.09 -1.52 13.70
N ARG A 170 5.56 -1.57 14.96
CA ARG A 170 5.08 -2.59 15.91
C ARG A 170 3.58 -2.49 16.14
N PHE A 171 3.03 -1.27 16.22
CA PHE A 171 1.58 -1.08 16.32
C PHE A 171 0.85 -1.60 15.09
N LEU A 172 1.35 -1.31 13.86
CA LEU A 172 0.77 -1.80 12.61
C LEU A 172 0.78 -3.34 12.56
N PHE A 173 1.87 -3.99 12.93
CA PHE A 173 1.91 -5.46 12.99
C PHE A 173 1.02 -6.04 14.09
N ALA A 174 0.87 -5.35 15.22
CA ALA A 174 0.05 -5.84 16.34
C ALA A 174 -1.46 -5.71 16.10
N LYS A 175 -1.89 -4.71 15.32
CA LYS A 175 -3.30 -4.36 15.10
C LYS A 175 -3.76 -4.47 13.65
N GLY A 176 -2.84 -4.35 12.70
CA GLY A 176 -3.11 -4.42 11.28
C GLY A 176 -3.18 -5.84 10.75
N HIS A 177 -3.93 -6.01 9.67
CA HIS A 177 -4.09 -7.25 8.93
C HIS A 177 -4.23 -6.93 7.45
N LEU A 178 -3.94 -7.89 6.58
CA LEU A 178 -4.22 -7.75 5.15
C LEU A 178 -5.73 -7.78 4.87
N TYR A 179 -6.50 -8.50 5.69
CA TYR A 179 -7.96 -8.46 5.73
C TYR A 179 -8.48 -8.62 7.16
N LYS A 180 -9.73 -8.25 7.38
CA LYS A 180 -10.43 -8.45 8.66
C LYS A 180 -11.89 -8.82 8.41
N VAL A 181 -12.36 -9.87 9.06
CA VAL A 181 -13.79 -10.15 9.19
C VAL A 181 -14.26 -9.62 10.54
N PHE A 182 -15.26 -8.75 10.53
CA PHE A 182 -15.80 -8.16 11.76
C PHE A 182 -17.27 -7.76 11.60
N ASN A 183 -18.13 -8.22 12.50
CA ASN A 183 -19.57 -7.94 12.53
C ASN A 183 -20.29 -8.19 11.19
N GLY A 184 -19.95 -9.27 10.49
CA GLY A 184 -20.53 -9.64 9.21
C GLY A 184 -19.98 -8.81 8.03
N MET A 185 -18.89 -8.09 8.22
CA MET A 185 -18.20 -7.34 7.17
C MET A 185 -16.81 -7.91 6.93
N LEU A 186 -16.45 -8.09 5.66
CA LEU A 186 -15.10 -8.38 5.18
C LEU A 186 -14.44 -7.08 4.77
N LEU A 187 -13.33 -6.73 5.40
CA LEU A 187 -12.56 -5.53 5.15
C LEU A 187 -11.21 -5.92 4.57
N TYR A 188 -10.80 -5.34 3.45
CA TYR A 188 -9.46 -5.44 2.87
C TYR A 188 -9.12 -4.17 2.07
N HIS A 189 -7.83 -3.97 1.77
CA HIS A 189 -7.39 -2.74 1.12
C HIS A 189 -7.71 -2.70 -0.38
N GLY A 190 -7.23 -3.68 -1.14
CA GLY A 190 -7.21 -3.66 -2.61
C GLY A 190 -8.30 -4.54 -3.23
N CYS A 191 -7.97 -5.79 -3.54
CA CYS A 191 -8.82 -6.72 -4.26
C CYS A 191 -8.58 -8.17 -3.81
N VAL A 192 -9.49 -9.07 -4.12
CA VAL A 192 -9.20 -10.50 -4.18
C VAL A 192 -8.76 -10.80 -5.61
N PRO A 193 -7.51 -11.25 -5.88
CA PRO A 193 -7.05 -11.50 -7.24
C PRO A 193 -7.92 -12.48 -8.00
N LEU A 194 -8.44 -12.07 -9.15
CA LEU A 194 -9.34 -12.86 -9.99
C LEU A 194 -8.75 -13.10 -11.38
N ASN A 195 -9.15 -14.20 -11.99
CA ASN A 195 -8.99 -14.47 -13.41
C ASN A 195 -10.04 -13.70 -14.24
N GLU A 196 -9.87 -13.71 -15.56
CA GLU A 196 -10.78 -13.04 -16.49
C GLU A 196 -12.24 -13.56 -16.40
N ASP A 197 -12.41 -14.82 -16.06
CA ASP A 197 -13.73 -15.49 -15.89
C ASP A 197 -14.37 -15.28 -14.49
N GLY A 198 -13.71 -14.52 -13.62
CA GLY A 198 -14.20 -14.24 -12.26
C GLY A 198 -13.86 -15.32 -11.22
N THR A 199 -13.13 -16.37 -11.58
CA THR A 199 -12.62 -17.37 -10.64
C THR A 199 -11.42 -16.82 -9.84
N PHE A 200 -11.13 -17.37 -8.66
CA PHE A 200 -9.96 -16.98 -7.89
C PHE A 200 -8.66 -17.32 -8.64
N ARG A 201 -7.74 -16.35 -8.70
CA ARG A 201 -6.42 -16.56 -9.30
C ARG A 201 -5.54 -17.34 -8.34
N GLU A 202 -4.97 -18.44 -8.82
CA GLU A 202 -3.93 -19.17 -8.10
C GLU A 202 -2.59 -18.43 -8.23
N VAL A 203 -1.93 -18.22 -7.09
CA VAL A 203 -0.62 -17.60 -6.98
C VAL A 203 0.33 -18.59 -6.32
N GLU A 204 1.47 -18.85 -6.95
CA GLU A 204 2.48 -19.73 -6.39
C GLU A 204 3.39 -18.97 -5.41
N ILE A 205 3.47 -19.47 -4.18
CA ILE A 205 4.34 -18.98 -3.11
C ILE A 205 5.09 -20.17 -2.54
N GLU A 206 6.43 -20.15 -2.57
CA GLU A 206 7.28 -21.24 -2.09
C GLU A 206 6.92 -22.63 -2.68
N GLY A 207 6.57 -22.65 -3.97
CA GLY A 207 6.22 -23.90 -4.69
C GLY A 207 4.83 -24.47 -4.38
N ARG A 208 3.98 -23.73 -3.65
CA ARG A 208 2.57 -24.07 -3.40
C ARG A 208 1.66 -23.01 -3.96
N LYS A 209 0.50 -23.43 -4.45
CA LYS A 209 -0.52 -22.55 -4.99
C LYS A 209 -1.52 -22.15 -3.91
N TYR A 210 -1.84 -20.88 -3.88
CA TYR A 210 -2.80 -20.27 -2.95
C TYR A 210 -3.75 -19.37 -3.72
N ALA A 211 -5.01 -19.30 -3.29
CA ALA A 211 -6.02 -18.45 -3.87
C ALA A 211 -6.95 -17.89 -2.80
N GLY A 212 -7.73 -16.88 -3.11
CA GLY A 212 -8.74 -16.34 -2.21
C GLY A 212 -8.18 -16.00 -0.81
N LYS A 213 -8.84 -16.52 0.22
CA LYS A 213 -8.46 -16.29 1.63
C LYS A 213 -7.07 -16.85 1.97
N GLU A 214 -6.74 -18.04 1.47
CA GLU A 214 -5.44 -18.67 1.77
C GLU A 214 -4.27 -17.84 1.26
N LEU A 215 -4.44 -17.13 0.14
CA LEU A 215 -3.41 -16.20 -0.37
C LEU A 215 -3.17 -15.04 0.61
N TYR A 216 -4.22 -14.48 1.18
CA TYR A 216 -4.07 -13.44 2.21
C TYR A 216 -3.37 -13.97 3.47
N ASP A 217 -3.77 -15.16 3.93
CA ASP A 217 -3.22 -15.77 5.14
C ASP A 217 -1.71 -16.06 5.00
N VAL A 218 -1.26 -16.62 3.87
CA VAL A 218 0.16 -16.91 3.64
C VAL A 218 0.98 -15.64 3.48
N LEU A 219 0.48 -14.63 2.74
CA LEU A 219 1.20 -13.37 2.56
C LEU A 219 1.33 -12.59 3.88
N GLU A 220 0.28 -12.57 4.71
CA GLU A 220 0.35 -11.95 6.04
C GLU A 220 1.33 -12.70 6.95
N HIS A 221 1.30 -14.02 6.96
CA HIS A 221 2.24 -14.84 7.73
C HIS A 221 3.69 -14.52 7.35
N LEU A 222 4.02 -14.55 6.06
CA LEU A 222 5.37 -14.27 5.57
C LEU A 222 5.80 -12.82 5.82
N ALA A 223 4.91 -11.84 5.67
CA ALA A 223 5.22 -10.46 6.00
C ALA A 223 5.58 -10.30 7.49
N ARG A 224 4.84 -10.96 8.40
CA ARG A 224 5.14 -10.99 9.84
C ARG A 224 6.48 -11.67 10.11
N GLN A 225 6.78 -12.78 9.45
CA GLN A 225 8.06 -13.46 9.53
C GLN A 225 9.21 -12.54 9.10
N GLY A 226 9.05 -11.76 8.03
CA GLY A 226 10.03 -10.78 7.57
C GLY A 226 10.41 -9.73 8.62
N TYR A 227 9.53 -9.42 9.54
CA TYR A 227 9.76 -8.46 10.61
C TYR A 227 10.24 -9.11 11.92
N TYR A 228 9.57 -10.17 12.37
CA TYR A 228 9.77 -10.76 13.71
C TYR A 228 10.79 -11.89 13.77
N GLU A 229 11.11 -12.56 12.62
CA GLU A 229 12.06 -13.67 12.64
C GLU A 229 13.49 -13.18 12.92
N GLU A 230 14.10 -13.69 13.99
CA GLU A 230 15.45 -13.30 14.42
C GLU A 230 16.49 -14.40 14.24
N LYS A 231 16.07 -15.66 14.16
CA LYS A 231 16.95 -16.82 14.16
C LYS A 231 17.25 -17.31 12.74
N ASP A 232 16.23 -17.39 11.89
CA ASP A 232 16.39 -17.82 10.50
C ASP A 232 16.44 -16.59 9.57
N MET A 233 17.66 -16.16 9.29
CA MET A 233 17.91 -15.02 8.41
C MET A 233 17.43 -15.24 6.97
N LYS A 234 17.35 -16.50 6.50
CA LYS A 234 16.87 -16.83 5.16
C LYS A 234 15.35 -16.59 5.07
N SER A 235 14.62 -17.12 6.01
CA SER A 235 13.17 -16.94 6.13
C SER A 235 12.81 -15.45 6.38
N ARG A 236 13.57 -14.77 7.24
CA ARG A 236 13.40 -13.33 7.44
C ARG A 236 13.56 -12.54 6.14
N LYS A 237 14.62 -12.81 5.38
CA LYS A 237 14.88 -12.11 4.11
C LYS A 237 13.78 -12.40 3.09
N TYR A 238 13.29 -13.63 3.02
CA TYR A 238 12.17 -13.98 2.16
C TYR A 238 10.92 -13.21 2.54
N GLY A 239 10.56 -13.17 3.81
CA GLY A 239 9.41 -12.39 4.29
C GLY A 239 9.54 -10.89 4.05
N GLN A 240 10.75 -10.33 4.10
CA GLN A 240 11.02 -8.94 3.72
C GLN A 240 10.80 -8.73 2.21
N ASP A 241 11.26 -9.65 1.35
CA ASP A 241 11.02 -9.61 -0.08
C ASP A 241 9.52 -9.75 -0.39
N ILE A 242 8.76 -10.54 0.39
CA ILE A 242 7.30 -10.64 0.31
C ILE A 242 6.60 -9.31 0.63
N MET A 243 7.08 -8.49 1.57
CA MET A 243 6.50 -7.15 1.80
C MET A 243 6.59 -6.28 0.55
N TRP A 244 7.71 -6.36 -0.19
CA TRP A 244 7.84 -5.67 -1.46
C TRP A 244 6.95 -6.30 -2.56
N PHE A 245 6.82 -7.64 -2.60
CA PHE A 245 5.86 -8.32 -3.47
C PHE A 245 4.43 -7.81 -3.24
N ILE A 246 3.99 -7.77 -1.99
CA ILE A 246 2.65 -7.26 -1.63
C ILE A 246 2.47 -5.80 -2.10
N TRP A 247 3.51 -5.00 -2.06
CA TRP A 247 3.49 -3.60 -2.52
C TRP A 247 3.39 -3.44 -4.03
N SER A 248 3.96 -4.33 -4.84
CA SER A 248 4.25 -4.05 -6.26
C SER A 248 3.86 -5.13 -7.26
N ASN A 249 3.59 -6.38 -6.84
CA ASN A 249 3.32 -7.49 -7.74
C ASN A 249 1.87 -7.51 -8.21
N GLU A 250 1.64 -7.89 -9.47
CA GLU A 250 0.30 -7.99 -10.06
C GLU A 250 -0.61 -9.02 -9.39
N ASN A 251 -0.03 -10.03 -8.74
CA ASN A 251 -0.75 -11.07 -8.01
C ASN A 251 -1.01 -10.68 -6.53
N SER A 252 -0.63 -9.46 -6.15
CA SER A 252 -0.86 -8.97 -4.78
C SER A 252 -2.31 -8.54 -4.57
N PRO A 253 -2.96 -8.99 -3.47
CA PRO A 253 -4.29 -8.53 -3.11
C PRO A 253 -4.33 -7.07 -2.64
N VAL A 254 -3.17 -6.47 -2.36
CA VAL A 254 -3.05 -5.07 -1.92
C VAL A 254 -2.82 -4.14 -3.11
N TYR A 255 -2.02 -4.56 -4.07
CA TYR A 255 -1.63 -3.72 -5.21
C TYR A 255 -2.70 -3.67 -6.31
N GLY A 256 -3.28 -4.80 -6.71
CA GLY A 256 -4.43 -4.89 -7.62
C GLY A 256 -4.24 -4.30 -9.02
N LYS A 257 -3.00 -4.27 -9.54
CA LYS A 257 -2.65 -3.77 -10.88
C LYS A 257 -1.55 -4.60 -11.51
N ALA A 258 -1.52 -4.65 -12.85
CA ALA A 258 -0.58 -5.47 -13.60
C ALA A 258 0.90 -5.03 -13.46
N LYS A 259 1.17 -3.76 -13.24
CA LYS A 259 2.53 -3.24 -13.09
C LYS A 259 2.54 -1.88 -12.38
N MET A 260 3.67 -1.55 -11.77
CA MET A 260 3.95 -0.21 -11.30
C MET A 260 4.78 0.54 -12.36
N ALA A 261 4.14 1.44 -13.11
CA ALA A 261 4.74 2.14 -14.26
C ALA A 261 5.61 3.33 -13.83
N THR A 262 6.46 3.18 -12.79
CA THR A 262 7.27 4.27 -12.25
C THR A 262 8.33 4.71 -13.25
N PHE A 263 9.07 3.77 -13.85
CA PHE A 263 10.10 4.06 -14.84
C PHE A 263 9.49 4.72 -16.07
N GLU A 264 8.42 4.16 -16.60
CA GLU A 264 7.74 4.65 -17.80
C GLU A 264 7.22 6.07 -17.62
N ARG A 265 6.75 6.42 -16.42
CA ARG A 265 6.26 7.78 -16.11
C ARG A 265 7.36 8.82 -16.12
N TYR A 266 8.57 8.47 -15.69
CA TYR A 266 9.71 9.39 -15.75
C TYR A 266 10.28 9.47 -17.16
N PHE A 267 10.62 8.35 -17.77
CA PHE A 267 11.53 8.32 -18.90
C PHE A 267 10.87 8.21 -20.26
N LEU A 268 9.60 7.84 -20.35
CA LEU A 268 8.92 7.62 -21.62
C LEU A 268 7.78 8.59 -21.86
N ASP A 269 7.47 8.85 -23.13
CA ASP A 269 6.37 9.77 -23.48
C ASP A 269 5.12 9.03 -23.99
N ASP A 270 5.17 7.72 -24.10
CA ASP A 270 4.06 6.89 -24.56
C ASP A 270 3.00 6.72 -23.44
N ALA A 271 1.77 7.16 -23.71
CA ALA A 271 0.66 7.11 -22.77
C ALA A 271 0.21 5.68 -22.44
N ASP A 272 0.32 4.75 -23.41
CA ASP A 272 -0.11 3.37 -23.21
C ASP A 272 0.86 2.60 -22.29
N LEU A 273 2.16 2.89 -22.39
CA LEU A 273 3.16 2.32 -21.49
C LEU A 273 2.97 2.78 -20.03
N LYS A 274 2.41 3.96 -19.81
CA LYS A 274 2.12 4.52 -18.47
C LYS A 274 0.84 3.97 -17.85
N LYS A 275 0.00 3.26 -18.61
CA LYS A 275 -1.24 2.66 -18.10
C LYS A 275 -0.94 1.47 -17.20
N GLU A 276 -1.59 1.45 -16.05
CA GLU A 276 -1.58 0.35 -15.10
C GLU A 276 -2.94 -0.37 -15.20
N LYS A 277 -2.99 -1.50 -15.94
CA LYS A 277 -4.20 -2.31 -16.05
C LYS A 277 -4.59 -2.80 -14.67
N LYS A 278 -5.85 -2.59 -14.29
CA LYS A 278 -6.40 -3.06 -13.02
C LYS A 278 -6.60 -4.58 -13.04
N ASP A 279 -6.58 -5.22 -11.87
CA ASP A 279 -6.98 -6.61 -11.71
C ASP A 279 -8.42 -6.84 -12.20
N TYR A 280 -8.72 -8.05 -12.62
CA TYR A 280 -10.06 -8.42 -13.09
C TYR A 280 -11.14 -8.28 -12.02
N TYR A 281 -10.77 -8.31 -10.73
CA TYR A 281 -11.67 -8.00 -9.62
C TYR A 281 -12.48 -6.72 -9.86
N TYR A 282 -11.86 -5.66 -10.38
CA TYR A 282 -12.53 -4.37 -10.65
C TYR A 282 -13.50 -4.40 -11.84
N GLN A 283 -13.56 -5.48 -12.60
CA GLN A 283 -14.57 -5.72 -13.62
C GLN A 283 -15.75 -6.51 -13.04
N TRP A 284 -15.49 -7.33 -12.03
CA TRP A 284 -16.46 -8.24 -11.44
C TRP A 284 -17.13 -7.72 -10.15
N TYR A 285 -16.66 -6.63 -9.57
CA TYR A 285 -17.16 -6.14 -8.27
C TYR A 285 -18.61 -5.63 -8.27
N GLU A 286 -19.27 -5.56 -9.43
CA GLU A 286 -20.73 -5.36 -9.56
C GLU A 286 -21.49 -6.68 -9.81
N ASN A 287 -20.79 -7.80 -9.98
CA ASN A 287 -21.41 -9.11 -10.23
C ASN A 287 -21.75 -9.81 -8.90
N GLU A 288 -23.03 -10.04 -8.66
CA GLU A 288 -23.50 -10.61 -7.39
C GLU A 288 -22.97 -12.03 -7.13
N ALA A 289 -22.85 -12.88 -8.16
CA ALA A 289 -22.37 -14.25 -8.00
C ALA A 289 -20.89 -14.24 -7.55
N VAL A 290 -20.05 -13.38 -8.13
CA VAL A 290 -18.63 -13.25 -7.76
C VAL A 290 -18.49 -12.65 -6.36
N ILE A 291 -19.29 -11.65 -6.00
CA ILE A 291 -19.27 -11.08 -4.65
C ILE A 291 -19.73 -12.09 -3.60
N ASN A 292 -20.74 -12.91 -3.90
CA ASN A 292 -21.16 -14.00 -3.02
C ASN A 292 -20.07 -15.06 -2.86
N GLN A 293 -19.40 -15.45 -3.95
CA GLN A 293 -18.25 -16.37 -3.91
C GLN A 293 -17.13 -15.84 -2.98
N ILE A 294 -16.84 -14.55 -3.03
CA ILE A 294 -15.84 -13.93 -2.13
C ILE A 294 -16.34 -13.97 -0.68
N LEU A 295 -17.60 -13.65 -0.41
CA LEU A 295 -18.15 -13.70 0.94
C LEU A 295 -18.09 -15.12 1.54
N GLU A 296 -18.46 -16.14 0.75
CA GLU A 296 -18.39 -17.55 1.15
C GLU A 296 -16.97 -18.00 1.45
N GLU A 297 -16.01 -17.62 0.60
CA GLU A 297 -14.58 -17.93 0.76
C GLU A 297 -14.03 -17.41 2.11
N PHE A 298 -14.50 -16.25 2.55
CA PHE A 298 -14.11 -15.68 3.84
C PHE A 298 -15.05 -16.04 4.99
N GLY A 299 -15.95 -17.02 4.79
CA GLY A 299 -16.83 -17.56 5.82
C GLY A 299 -18.00 -16.65 6.21
N LEU A 300 -18.44 -15.79 5.32
CA LEU A 300 -19.56 -14.88 5.54
C LEU A 300 -20.84 -15.36 4.86
N ASP A 301 -21.98 -15.09 5.49
CA ASP A 301 -23.30 -15.31 4.93
C ASP A 301 -23.55 -14.36 3.74
N THR A 302 -23.92 -14.90 2.59
CA THR A 302 -24.11 -14.14 1.36
C THR A 302 -25.34 -13.23 1.38
N SER A 303 -26.32 -13.51 2.23
CA SER A 303 -27.55 -12.71 2.33
C SER A 303 -27.33 -11.42 3.15
N THR A 304 -26.46 -11.45 4.14
CA THR A 304 -26.24 -10.37 5.10
C THR A 304 -24.83 -9.79 5.07
N GLY A 305 -23.85 -10.56 4.62
CA GLY A 305 -22.44 -10.19 4.54
C GLY A 305 -22.22 -8.98 3.65
N LYS A 306 -21.20 -8.19 4.01
CA LYS A 306 -20.79 -6.99 3.27
C LYS A 306 -19.29 -6.99 3.05
N ILE A 307 -18.85 -6.41 1.96
CA ILE A 307 -17.43 -6.15 1.66
C ILE A 307 -17.16 -4.64 1.77
N VAL A 308 -16.04 -4.28 2.37
CA VAL A 308 -15.54 -2.91 2.44
C VAL A 308 -14.10 -2.90 1.95
N ASN A 309 -13.83 -2.17 0.88
CA ASN A 309 -12.48 -2.02 0.34
C ASN A 309 -12.14 -0.58 -0.04
N GLY A 310 -10.92 -0.34 -0.52
CA GLY A 310 -10.37 0.94 -0.92
C GLY A 310 -9.48 0.84 -2.14
N HIS A 311 -8.28 1.45 -2.07
CA HIS A 311 -7.19 1.44 -3.06
C HIS A 311 -7.49 2.13 -4.38
N MET A 312 -8.67 1.94 -4.97
CA MET A 312 -9.10 2.63 -6.18
C MET A 312 -10.10 3.73 -5.80
N PRO A 313 -9.65 5.01 -5.78
CA PRO A 313 -10.52 6.10 -5.40
C PRO A 313 -11.76 6.20 -6.29
N VAL A 314 -12.92 6.44 -5.69
CA VAL A 314 -14.19 6.61 -6.39
C VAL A 314 -14.16 7.92 -7.17
N ALA A 315 -14.34 7.85 -8.47
CA ALA A 315 -14.36 9.01 -9.35
C ALA A 315 -15.75 9.66 -9.39
N VAL A 316 -16.13 10.35 -8.32
CA VAL A 316 -17.45 10.99 -8.16
C VAL A 316 -17.75 11.96 -9.31
N LYS A 317 -16.75 12.73 -9.77
CA LYS A 317 -16.90 13.62 -10.94
C LYS A 317 -17.29 12.90 -12.23
N LYS A 318 -17.06 11.59 -12.31
CA LYS A 318 -17.45 10.74 -13.44
C LYS A 318 -18.77 9.99 -13.18
N GLY A 319 -19.46 10.30 -12.08
CA GLY A 319 -20.71 9.64 -11.70
C GLY A 319 -20.53 8.26 -11.06
N GLU A 320 -19.32 7.90 -10.62
CA GLU A 320 -19.07 6.62 -9.97
C GLU A 320 -19.67 6.62 -8.55
N SER A 321 -20.36 5.52 -8.20
CA SER A 321 -20.92 5.31 -6.85
C SER A 321 -19.94 4.54 -5.96
N PRO A 322 -19.79 4.90 -4.68
CA PRO A 322 -19.06 4.11 -3.70
C PRO A 322 -19.81 2.82 -3.29
N ILE A 323 -21.11 2.77 -3.57
CA ILE A 323 -21.96 1.62 -3.26
C ILE A 323 -22.06 0.74 -4.51
N LYS A 324 -21.59 -0.49 -4.40
CA LYS A 324 -21.49 -1.46 -5.49
C LYS A 324 -22.35 -2.68 -5.20
N CYS A 325 -22.67 -3.46 -6.24
CA CYS A 325 -23.38 -4.73 -6.15
C CYS A 325 -24.62 -4.65 -5.24
N GLY A 326 -25.52 -3.69 -5.51
CA GLY A 326 -26.77 -3.54 -4.74
C GLY A 326 -26.56 -3.30 -3.23
N GLY A 327 -25.40 -2.78 -2.82
CA GLY A 327 -25.08 -2.53 -1.40
C GLY A 327 -24.47 -3.73 -0.68
N LYS A 328 -23.90 -4.69 -1.40
CA LYS A 328 -23.05 -5.76 -0.85
C LYS A 328 -21.60 -5.34 -0.73
N LEU A 329 -21.12 -4.39 -1.57
CA LEU A 329 -19.76 -3.91 -1.57
C LEU A 329 -19.72 -2.38 -1.45
N PHE A 330 -18.79 -1.88 -0.62
CA PHE A 330 -18.55 -0.46 -0.37
C PHE A 330 -17.09 -0.12 -0.65
N VAL A 331 -16.86 0.81 -1.59
CA VAL A 331 -15.54 1.37 -1.85
C VAL A 331 -15.44 2.68 -1.07
N ILE A 332 -14.65 2.69 0.01
CA ILE A 332 -14.56 3.86 0.92
C ILE A 332 -13.35 4.75 0.65
N ASP A 333 -12.67 4.57 -0.48
CA ASP A 333 -11.55 5.41 -0.90
C ASP A 333 -12.03 6.56 -1.77
N GLY A 334 -11.92 7.78 -1.26
CA GLY A 334 -12.16 9.01 -2.01
C GLY A 334 -10.88 9.79 -2.29
N GLY A 335 -9.74 9.27 -1.84
CA GLY A 335 -8.45 9.95 -1.90
C GLY A 335 -8.38 11.14 -0.95
N PHE A 336 -8.26 10.88 0.37
CA PHE A 336 -8.04 11.91 1.40
C PHE A 336 -6.81 12.78 1.12
N SER A 337 -5.84 12.27 0.36
CA SER A 337 -4.71 13.07 -0.09
C SER A 337 -5.17 14.20 -1.01
N LYS A 338 -4.75 15.43 -0.71
CA LYS A 338 -5.04 16.64 -1.49
C LYS A 338 -4.74 16.46 -3.00
N ALA A 339 -3.72 15.67 -3.33
CA ALA A 339 -3.33 15.36 -4.70
C ALA A 339 -4.42 14.64 -5.52
N TYR A 340 -5.26 13.81 -4.88
CA TYR A 340 -6.32 13.05 -5.55
C TYR A 340 -7.65 13.80 -5.61
N GLN A 341 -7.91 14.74 -4.71
CA GLN A 341 -9.20 15.46 -4.60
C GLN A 341 -9.60 16.19 -5.88
N LYS A 342 -8.62 16.70 -6.64
CA LYS A 342 -8.88 17.33 -7.95
C LYS A 342 -9.53 16.35 -8.95
N THR A 343 -9.16 15.06 -8.87
CA THR A 343 -9.64 14.01 -9.77
C THR A 343 -10.92 13.36 -9.26
N THR A 344 -10.99 13.05 -7.96
CA THR A 344 -12.12 12.35 -7.33
C THR A 344 -13.32 13.27 -7.09
N GLY A 345 -13.07 14.51 -6.70
CA GLY A 345 -14.11 15.49 -6.38
C GLY A 345 -14.57 15.48 -4.93
N ILE A 346 -14.06 14.55 -4.11
CA ILE A 346 -14.34 14.46 -2.67
C ILE A 346 -13.06 14.21 -1.88
N ALA A 347 -13.11 14.40 -0.56
CA ALA A 347 -12.02 14.07 0.34
C ALA A 347 -11.99 12.58 0.69
N GLY A 348 -13.13 11.93 0.83
CA GLY A 348 -13.20 10.51 1.17
C GLY A 348 -14.55 10.11 1.74
N TYR A 349 -14.63 8.86 2.19
CA TYR A 349 -15.85 8.29 2.78
C TYR A 349 -15.58 7.72 4.17
N THR A 350 -16.60 7.80 5.04
CA THR A 350 -16.65 7.05 6.30
C THR A 350 -17.87 6.15 6.29
N LEU A 351 -17.66 4.85 6.43
CA LEU A 351 -18.75 3.90 6.63
C LEU A 351 -19.01 3.77 8.15
N VAL A 352 -20.21 4.15 8.58
CA VAL A 352 -20.65 4.08 9.98
C VAL A 352 -21.60 2.92 10.16
N SER A 353 -21.22 1.95 11.00
CA SER A 353 -22.07 0.84 11.43
C SER A 353 -22.51 1.06 12.89
N ASN A 354 -23.81 1.13 13.14
CA ASN A 354 -24.34 1.31 14.48
C ASN A 354 -25.58 0.42 14.72
N SER A 355 -26.21 0.57 15.88
CA SER A 355 -27.36 -0.25 16.28
C SER A 355 -28.60 -0.07 15.38
N TYR A 356 -28.65 0.95 14.56
CA TYR A 356 -29.76 1.26 13.65
C TYR A 356 -29.48 0.90 12.19
N GLY A 357 -28.25 0.53 11.85
CA GLY A 357 -27.87 0.12 10.50
C GLY A 357 -26.56 0.70 10.00
N LEU A 358 -26.45 0.83 8.69
CA LEU A 358 -25.27 1.34 7.99
C LEU A 358 -25.54 2.73 7.38
N LYS A 359 -24.57 3.62 7.52
CA LYS A 359 -24.56 4.93 6.89
C LYS A 359 -23.20 5.15 6.21
N LEU A 360 -23.23 5.73 5.03
CA LEU A 360 -22.03 6.21 4.33
C LEU A 360 -22.00 7.73 4.42
N VAL A 361 -20.91 8.26 4.94
CA VAL A 361 -20.68 9.71 5.04
C VAL A 361 -19.64 10.07 4.00
N ALA A 362 -20.00 10.95 3.05
CA ALA A 362 -19.09 11.51 2.05
C ALA A 362 -18.55 12.84 2.57
N HIS A 363 -17.22 13.00 2.60
CA HIS A 363 -16.56 14.21 3.09
C HIS A 363 -16.15 15.10 1.93
N GLU A 364 -16.52 16.37 1.98
CA GLU A 364 -16.04 17.37 1.04
C GLU A 364 -14.55 17.70 1.28
N PRO A 365 -13.82 18.16 0.23
CA PRO A 365 -12.45 18.58 0.37
C PRO A 365 -12.30 19.76 1.35
N PHE A 366 -11.35 19.62 2.28
CA PHE A 366 -10.96 20.72 3.16
C PHE A 366 -10.19 21.79 2.36
N VAL A 367 -10.67 23.02 2.37
CA VAL A 367 -10.08 24.12 1.59
C VAL A 367 -8.80 24.63 2.27
N SER A 368 -8.94 25.30 3.42
CA SER A 368 -7.82 25.74 4.24
C SER A 368 -8.30 26.17 5.64
N ARG A 369 -7.39 26.09 6.62
CA ARG A 369 -7.65 26.57 7.99
C ARG A 369 -8.05 28.06 7.98
N THR A 370 -7.35 28.88 7.21
CA THR A 370 -7.58 30.32 7.13
C THR A 370 -8.97 30.63 6.57
N THR A 371 -9.40 29.94 5.52
CA THR A 371 -10.72 30.09 4.93
C THR A 371 -11.82 29.71 5.92
N VAL A 372 -11.67 28.54 6.58
CA VAL A 372 -12.65 28.07 7.57
C VAL A 372 -12.80 29.07 8.72
N ILE A 373 -11.69 29.59 9.26
CA ILE A 373 -11.72 30.58 10.36
C ILE A 373 -12.33 31.90 9.90
N ARG A 374 -11.97 32.38 8.70
CA ARG A 374 -12.43 33.68 8.20
C ARG A 374 -13.91 33.67 7.79
N GLU A 375 -14.36 32.56 7.21
CA GLU A 375 -15.71 32.44 6.64
C GLU A 375 -16.67 31.68 7.56
N GLU A 376 -16.18 31.25 8.74
CA GLU A 376 -16.94 30.46 9.72
C GLU A 376 -17.62 29.23 9.11
N THR A 377 -16.99 28.66 8.06
CA THR A 377 -17.51 27.50 7.35
C THR A 377 -17.12 26.21 8.06
N ASP A 378 -18.06 25.23 8.06
CA ASP A 378 -17.78 23.89 8.55
C ASP A 378 -17.41 22.97 7.37
N ILE A 379 -16.85 21.78 7.66
CA ILE A 379 -16.66 20.73 6.67
C ILE A 379 -18.03 20.11 6.40
N HIS A 380 -18.55 20.32 5.20
CA HIS A 380 -19.79 19.69 4.78
C HIS A 380 -19.57 18.21 4.54
N SER A 381 -20.54 17.41 4.98
CA SER A 381 -20.54 15.96 4.78
C SER A 381 -21.95 15.49 4.45
N ASP A 382 -22.08 14.82 3.31
CA ASP A 382 -23.35 14.21 2.92
C ASP A 382 -23.47 12.81 3.53
N THR A 383 -24.66 12.51 4.07
CA THR A 383 -24.92 11.21 4.68
C THR A 383 -25.93 10.42 3.87
N ILE A 384 -25.51 9.27 3.37
CA ILE A 384 -26.39 8.29 2.70
C ILE A 384 -26.72 7.18 3.68
N VAL A 385 -28.00 7.00 4.00
CA VAL A 385 -28.48 5.86 4.81
C VAL A 385 -28.59 4.64 3.90
N ILE A 386 -27.72 3.65 4.10
CA ILE A 386 -27.66 2.46 3.27
C ILE A 386 -28.72 1.43 3.69
N ASN A 387 -28.79 1.19 5.00
CA ASN A 387 -29.71 0.21 5.56
C ASN A 387 -30.19 0.68 6.94
N LYS A 388 -31.51 0.61 7.16
CA LYS A 388 -32.13 0.74 8.48
C LYS A 388 -32.61 -0.62 8.93
N VAL A 389 -32.22 -1.05 10.12
CA VAL A 389 -32.75 -2.27 10.70
C VAL A 389 -34.08 -1.97 11.42
N THR A 390 -35.09 -2.83 11.25
CA THR A 390 -36.39 -2.71 11.93
C THR A 390 -36.28 -2.97 13.42
N LYS A 391 -35.39 -3.91 13.80
CA LYS A 391 -35.05 -4.20 15.19
C LYS A 391 -33.63 -3.73 15.48
N ARG A 392 -33.50 -2.87 16.50
CA ARG A 392 -32.19 -2.33 16.94
C ARG A 392 -31.25 -3.47 17.31
N LYS A 393 -30.04 -3.47 16.74
CA LYS A 393 -28.97 -4.39 17.14
C LYS A 393 -28.47 -4.06 18.54
N CYS A 394 -28.35 -5.07 19.38
CA CYS A 394 -27.77 -4.98 20.73
C CYS A 394 -26.30 -5.40 20.71
N VAL A 395 -25.57 -5.14 21.80
CA VAL A 395 -24.17 -5.59 21.94
C VAL A 395 -24.06 -7.11 21.76
N MET A 396 -25.02 -7.87 22.29
CA MET A 396 -25.06 -9.34 22.17
C MET A 396 -25.10 -9.86 20.71
N ASP A 397 -25.56 -9.05 19.76
CA ASP A 397 -25.62 -9.40 18.34
C ASP A 397 -24.29 -9.14 17.61
N THR A 398 -23.32 -8.55 18.29
CA THR A 398 -21.97 -8.25 17.74
C THR A 398 -20.98 -9.38 18.06
N ASP A 399 -19.87 -9.46 17.31
CA ASP A 399 -18.81 -10.44 17.57
C ASP A 399 -18.21 -10.27 18.97
N ASN A 400 -18.00 -9.03 19.42
CA ASN A 400 -17.57 -8.75 20.79
C ASN A 400 -18.61 -9.21 21.83
N GLY A 401 -19.89 -9.03 21.55
CA GLY A 401 -20.96 -9.46 22.43
C GLY A 401 -21.03 -10.99 22.53
N LYS A 402 -20.87 -11.71 21.44
CA LYS A 402 -20.77 -13.17 21.42
C LYS A 402 -19.59 -13.67 22.24
N ALA A 403 -18.39 -13.10 22.03
CA ALA A 403 -17.21 -13.44 22.83
C ALA A 403 -17.38 -13.14 24.33
N LEU A 404 -18.10 -12.08 24.70
CA LEU A 404 -18.44 -11.80 26.08
C LEU A 404 -19.43 -12.83 26.67
N GLN A 405 -20.41 -13.28 25.88
CA GLN A 405 -21.35 -14.33 26.32
C GLN A 405 -20.64 -15.64 26.59
N GLU A 406 -19.68 -16.05 25.72
CA GLU A 406 -18.85 -17.23 25.95
C GLU A 406 -18.09 -17.14 27.26
N LYS A 407 -17.39 -16.01 27.50
CA LYS A 407 -16.67 -15.77 28.75
C LYS A 407 -17.59 -15.81 29.99
N VAL A 408 -18.80 -15.24 29.88
CA VAL A 408 -19.78 -15.30 30.96
C VAL A 408 -20.26 -16.75 31.21
N ALA A 409 -20.42 -17.55 30.16
CA ALA A 409 -20.75 -18.95 30.29
C ALA A 409 -19.64 -19.75 31.00
N ASP A 410 -18.36 -19.53 30.59
CA ASP A 410 -17.20 -20.15 31.21
C ASP A 410 -17.06 -19.77 32.70
N LEU A 411 -17.25 -18.49 33.04
CA LEU A 411 -17.21 -18.03 34.43
C LEU A 411 -18.34 -18.62 35.27
N LYS A 412 -19.54 -18.80 34.72
CA LYS A 412 -20.65 -19.49 35.42
C LYS A 412 -20.32 -20.94 35.67
N GLN A 413 -19.72 -21.64 34.70
CA GLN A 413 -19.26 -23.02 34.89
C GLN A 413 -18.17 -23.11 35.95
N LEU A 414 -17.21 -22.20 35.93
CA LEU A 414 -16.16 -22.14 36.94
C LEU A 414 -16.73 -21.91 38.34
N LEU A 415 -17.64 -20.96 38.51
CA LEU A 415 -18.33 -20.69 39.78
C LEU A 415 -19.09 -21.93 40.27
N TRP A 416 -19.80 -22.59 39.38
CA TRP A 416 -20.50 -23.82 39.70
C TRP A 416 -19.55 -24.93 40.18
N ALA A 417 -18.40 -25.09 39.52
CA ALA A 417 -17.37 -26.09 39.88
C ALA A 417 -16.79 -25.81 41.30
N TYR A 418 -16.51 -24.54 41.64
CA TYR A 418 -16.13 -24.15 42.98
C TYR A 418 -17.21 -24.44 44.02
N GLN A 419 -18.47 -24.09 43.75
CA GLN A 419 -19.58 -24.32 44.65
C GLN A 419 -19.81 -25.82 44.91
N LYS A 420 -19.47 -26.69 43.92
CA LYS A 420 -19.56 -28.13 44.04
C LYS A 420 -18.31 -28.81 44.62
N GLY A 421 -17.26 -28.03 44.93
CA GLY A 421 -16.02 -28.58 45.47
C GLY A 421 -15.18 -29.35 44.44
N LEU A 422 -15.49 -29.21 43.13
CA LEU A 422 -14.74 -29.88 42.06
C LEU A 422 -13.39 -29.22 41.79
N ILE A 423 -13.25 -27.97 42.17
CA ILE A 423 -12.02 -27.18 42.05
C ILE A 423 -11.75 -26.54 43.40
N THR A 424 -10.52 -26.64 43.87
CA THR A 424 -10.04 -25.98 45.10
C THR A 424 -9.10 -24.86 44.72
N GLU A 425 -9.18 -23.75 45.48
CA GLU A 425 -8.27 -22.62 45.30
C GLU A 425 -6.84 -23.07 45.63
N ARG A 426 -5.90 -22.77 44.72
CA ARG A 426 -4.46 -22.91 45.01
C ARG A 426 -4.02 -21.59 45.65
N ILE A 427 -3.84 -21.62 46.99
CA ILE A 427 -3.23 -20.54 47.75
C ILE A 427 -1.73 -20.47 47.44
#